data_6ec647cd44af5dbddcdf5387ae5b3565
#
_entry.id   6ec647cd44af5dbddcdf5387ae5b3565
#
_cell.length_a   1.000
_cell.length_b   1.000
_cell.length_c   1.000
_cell.angle_alpha   90.00
_cell.angle_beta   90.00
_cell.angle_gamma   90.00
#
_symmetry.space_group_name_H-M   'P 1'
#
loop_
_entity.id
_entity.type
_entity.pdbx_description
1 polymer ?
#
loop_
_entity_poly.entity_id
_entity_poly.type
_entity_poly.pdbx_seq_one_letter_code
_entity_poly.pdbx_strand_id
1 'polypeptide(L)'
;MKKIIIFKNDRIGDLIPSVPAINLIIDKNKDKEVVIYLSEINYKMKFLFDKKNVEVISVKYKLSLKNRICIFYFFFRTKISQVYILRPKNFFFLLPLAFFFKKIKFYGLCLDGRNNYKRPNNFLRIFLTKFVINDRGTLKKRISREMLQLKLVNND
;
A
#
# COMPACT_ATOMS: atom_id res chain seq x y z
N MET A 1 -10.05 7.17 -17.02
CA MET A 1 -9.31 5.94 -16.75
C MET A 1 -9.42 5.58 -15.27
N LYS A 2 -9.44 4.31 -14.87
CA LYS A 2 -9.43 3.92 -13.45
C LYS A 2 -8.01 3.97 -12.92
N LYS A 3 -7.83 4.42 -11.66
CA LYS A 3 -6.51 4.49 -11.02
C LYS A 3 -6.32 3.37 -9.99
N ILE A 4 -5.06 2.99 -9.81
CA ILE A 4 -4.57 2.13 -8.73
C ILE A 4 -3.70 2.98 -7.82
N ILE A 5 -3.89 2.84 -6.52
CA ILE A 5 -3.15 3.60 -5.52
C ILE A 5 -2.26 2.66 -4.71
N ILE A 6 -0.99 3.01 -4.55
CA ILE A 6 -0.03 2.26 -3.74
C ILE A 6 0.52 3.17 -2.64
N PHE A 7 0.36 2.77 -1.38
CA PHE A 7 0.94 3.48 -0.23
C PHE A 7 2.18 2.77 0.28
N LYS A 8 3.35 3.36 0.05
CA LYS A 8 4.67 2.86 0.49
C LYS A 8 5.55 3.99 1.05
N ASN A 9 4.97 4.83 1.89
CA ASN A 9 5.64 6.01 2.48
C ASN A 9 6.40 5.67 3.77
N ASP A 10 7.28 4.68 3.77
CA ASP A 10 8.14 4.28 4.87
C ASP A 10 9.64 4.60 4.63
N ARG A 11 10.55 3.88 5.25
CA ARG A 11 12.01 4.08 5.12
C ARG A 11 12.56 3.36 3.88
N ILE A 12 13.75 3.76 3.41
CA ILE A 12 14.42 3.17 2.24
C ILE A 12 14.60 1.65 2.39
N GLY A 13 15.08 1.18 3.56
CA GLY A 13 15.25 -0.25 3.82
C GLY A 13 13.96 -1.06 3.78
N ASP A 14 12.81 -0.41 3.97
CA ASP A 14 11.48 -1.05 3.82
C ASP A 14 10.96 -0.94 2.38
N LEU A 15 11.43 0.02 1.58
CA LEU A 15 11.03 0.20 0.18
C LEU A 15 11.64 -0.87 -0.72
N ILE A 16 12.95 -1.10 -0.62
CA ILE A 16 13.70 -2.00 -1.52
C ILE A 16 13.05 -3.39 -1.63
N PRO A 17 12.71 -4.09 -0.53
CA PRO A 17 12.01 -5.38 -0.62
C PRO A 17 10.60 -5.29 -1.23
N SER A 18 10.05 -4.09 -1.42
CA SER A 18 8.72 -3.88 -1.99
C SER A 18 8.74 -3.59 -3.48
N VAL A 19 9.90 -3.27 -4.03
CA VAL A 19 10.06 -2.91 -5.46
C VAL A 19 9.55 -4.01 -6.39
N PRO A 20 9.89 -5.30 -6.21
CA PRO A 20 9.37 -6.37 -7.07
C PRO A 20 7.84 -6.45 -7.06
N ALA A 21 7.23 -6.35 -5.88
CA ALA A 21 5.76 -6.39 -5.77
C ALA A 21 5.09 -5.17 -6.39
N ILE A 22 5.66 -3.98 -6.22
CA ILE A 22 5.16 -2.74 -6.83
C ILE A 22 5.26 -2.84 -8.36
N ASN A 23 6.39 -3.27 -8.89
CA ASN A 23 6.56 -3.44 -10.33
C ASN A 23 5.59 -4.48 -10.90
N LEU A 24 5.34 -5.57 -10.19
CA LEU A 24 4.34 -6.57 -10.58
C LEU A 24 2.91 -5.98 -10.63
N ILE A 25 2.53 -5.12 -9.66
CA ILE A 25 1.25 -4.41 -9.70
C ILE A 25 1.16 -3.52 -10.95
N ILE A 26 2.22 -2.78 -11.26
CA ILE A 26 2.29 -1.90 -12.44
C ILE A 26 2.14 -2.74 -13.71
N ASP A 27 2.88 -3.84 -13.83
CA ASP A 27 2.90 -4.67 -15.04
C ASP A 27 1.58 -5.39 -15.29
N LYS A 28 0.87 -5.80 -14.24
CA LYS A 28 -0.49 -6.38 -14.32
C LYS A 28 -1.57 -5.36 -14.71
N ASN A 29 -1.28 -4.06 -14.63
CA ASN A 29 -2.26 -3.00 -14.82
C ASN A 29 -1.77 -1.90 -15.79
N LYS A 30 -1.18 -2.31 -16.89
CA LYS A 30 -0.67 -1.40 -17.94
C LYS A 30 -1.75 -0.52 -18.58
N ASP A 31 -3.01 -0.95 -18.49
CA ASP A 31 -4.22 -0.27 -18.96
C ASP A 31 -4.74 0.79 -17.98
N LYS A 32 -4.13 0.92 -16.80
CA LYS A 32 -4.54 1.83 -15.73
C LYS A 32 -3.42 2.77 -15.33
N GLU A 33 -3.79 3.90 -14.77
CA GLU A 33 -2.83 4.80 -14.11
C GLU A 33 -2.51 4.27 -12.71
N VAL A 34 -1.23 4.23 -12.36
CA VAL A 34 -0.75 3.81 -11.05
C VAL A 34 -0.17 5.01 -10.31
N VAL A 35 -0.73 5.35 -9.16
CA VAL A 35 -0.25 6.45 -8.31
C VAL A 35 0.44 5.84 -7.09
N ILE A 36 1.72 6.15 -6.91
CA ILE A 36 2.54 5.64 -5.80
C ILE A 36 2.84 6.75 -4.81
N TYR A 37 2.36 6.62 -3.58
CA TYR A 37 2.72 7.51 -2.48
C TYR A 37 3.99 7.02 -1.80
N LEU A 38 5.11 7.72 -2.02
CA LEU A 38 6.38 7.49 -1.35
C LEU A 38 6.59 8.53 -0.24
N SER A 39 7.40 8.19 0.77
CA SER A 39 7.86 9.20 1.72
C SER A 39 8.84 10.16 1.05
N GLU A 40 8.97 11.36 1.61
CA GLU A 40 9.99 12.35 1.21
C GLU A 40 11.39 11.75 1.16
N ILE A 41 11.69 10.82 2.08
CA ILE A 41 12.98 10.10 2.15
C ILE A 41 13.14 9.17 0.93
N ASN A 42 12.07 8.47 0.55
CA ASN A 42 12.07 7.49 -0.53
C ASN A 42 11.85 8.11 -1.92
N TYR A 43 11.41 9.36 -1.98
CA TYR A 43 11.08 10.01 -3.25
C TYR A 43 12.27 10.10 -4.23
N LYS A 44 13.50 10.16 -3.69
CA LYS A 44 14.73 10.10 -4.51
C LYS A 44 14.84 8.79 -5.31
N MET A 45 14.15 7.73 -4.88
CA MET A 45 14.14 6.42 -5.53
C MET A 45 13.00 6.27 -6.56
N LYS A 46 12.31 7.36 -6.94
CA LYS A 46 11.20 7.33 -7.91
C LYS A 46 11.57 6.72 -9.26
N PHE A 47 12.85 6.82 -9.65
CA PHE A 47 13.37 6.23 -10.90
C PHE A 47 13.19 4.70 -10.98
N LEU A 48 13.01 4.00 -9.85
CA LEU A 48 12.70 2.57 -9.83
C LEU A 48 11.31 2.24 -10.41
N PHE A 49 10.46 3.25 -10.57
CA PHE A 49 9.07 3.15 -11.02
C PHE A 49 8.80 4.05 -12.24
N ASP A 50 9.85 4.42 -12.98
CA ASP A 50 9.74 5.31 -14.15
C ASP A 50 9.13 4.55 -15.33
N LYS A 51 7.78 4.52 -15.37
CA LYS A 51 6.96 3.95 -16.43
C LYS A 51 5.87 4.95 -16.83
N LYS A 52 5.51 4.96 -18.12
CA LYS A 52 4.58 5.94 -18.73
C LYS A 52 3.24 6.10 -17.99
N ASN A 53 2.74 5.02 -17.37
CA ASN A 53 1.46 5.02 -16.66
C ASN A 53 1.61 5.19 -15.14
N VAL A 54 2.79 5.59 -14.65
CA VAL A 54 3.08 5.72 -13.21
C VAL A 54 3.31 7.16 -12.83
N GLU A 55 2.58 7.61 -11.81
CA GLU A 55 2.79 8.88 -11.13
C GLU A 55 3.31 8.62 -9.71
N VAL A 56 4.42 9.24 -9.32
CA VAL A 56 4.98 9.13 -7.97
C VAL A 56 4.77 10.43 -7.20
N ILE A 57 4.08 10.36 -6.08
CA ILE A 57 3.76 11.50 -5.22
C ILE A 57 4.55 11.41 -3.92
N SER A 58 5.23 12.50 -3.57
CA SER A 58 5.92 12.62 -2.29
C SER A 58 4.96 13.02 -1.18
N VAL A 59 5.02 12.30 -0.04
CA VAL A 59 4.26 12.63 1.17
C VAL A 59 5.15 12.53 2.39
N LYS A 60 4.77 13.17 3.50
CA LYS A 60 5.53 13.02 4.75
C LYS A 60 5.56 11.58 5.21
N TYR A 61 6.69 11.16 5.79
CA TYR A 61 6.84 9.83 6.41
C TYR A 61 5.68 9.53 7.38
N LYS A 62 5.33 10.47 8.25
CA LYS A 62 4.06 10.44 8.99
C LYS A 62 3.10 11.36 8.26
N LEU A 63 2.02 10.80 7.69
CA LEU A 63 1.01 11.59 6.99
C LEU A 63 0.51 12.72 7.89
N SER A 64 0.80 13.96 7.51
CA SER A 64 0.27 15.15 8.16
C SER A 64 -1.24 15.25 7.93
N LEU A 65 -1.92 16.08 8.70
CA LEU A 65 -3.35 16.35 8.51
C LEU A 65 -3.61 16.86 7.08
N LYS A 66 -2.78 17.77 6.58
CA LYS A 66 -2.84 18.26 5.19
C LYS A 66 -2.76 17.12 4.18
N ASN A 67 -1.78 16.20 4.32
CA ASN A 67 -1.67 15.05 3.42
C ASN A 67 -2.93 14.17 3.46
N ARG A 68 -3.50 13.94 4.65
CA ARG A 68 -4.72 13.13 4.80
C ARG A 68 -5.92 13.78 4.11
N ILE A 69 -6.10 15.08 4.26
CA ILE A 69 -7.17 15.85 3.59
C ILE A 69 -6.99 15.77 2.07
N CYS A 70 -5.77 16.01 1.56
CA CYS A 70 -5.50 15.91 0.13
C CYS A 70 -5.78 14.51 -0.43
N ILE A 71 -5.38 13.44 0.28
CA ILE A 71 -5.64 12.05 -0.10
C ILE A 71 -7.14 11.79 -0.09
N PHE A 72 -7.87 12.21 0.95
CA PHE A 72 -9.31 12.06 1.05
C PHE A 72 -10.01 12.74 -0.13
N TYR A 73 -9.67 13.99 -0.41
CA TYR A 73 -10.20 14.73 -1.56
C TYR A 73 -9.90 14.04 -2.89
N PHE A 74 -8.69 13.51 -3.05
CA PHE A 74 -8.29 12.74 -4.23
C PHE A 74 -9.18 11.49 -4.43
N PHE A 75 -9.53 10.79 -3.36
CA PHE A 75 -10.44 9.63 -3.43
C PHE A 75 -11.83 10.01 -3.93
N PHE A 76 -12.34 11.19 -3.59
CA PHE A 76 -13.65 11.67 -4.08
C PHE A 76 -13.62 12.09 -5.55
N ARG A 77 -12.51 12.69 -5.99
CA ARG A 77 -12.39 13.23 -7.35
C ARG A 77 -11.96 12.20 -8.39
N THR A 78 -11.47 11.05 -7.96
CA THR A 78 -10.80 10.10 -8.85
C THR A 78 -11.51 8.76 -8.87
N LYS A 79 -11.66 8.17 -10.06
CA LYS A 79 -12.17 6.80 -10.19
C LYS A 79 -11.08 5.80 -9.81
N ILE A 80 -11.05 5.36 -8.56
CA ILE A 80 -10.09 4.39 -8.03
C ILE A 80 -10.70 3.00 -8.12
N SER A 81 -9.91 2.01 -8.56
CA SER A 81 -10.31 0.59 -8.60
C SER A 81 -9.69 -0.23 -7.47
N GLN A 82 -8.43 0.04 -7.13
CA GLN A 82 -7.65 -0.75 -6.19
C GLN A 82 -6.75 0.16 -5.34
N VAL A 83 -6.56 -0.23 -4.07
CA VAL A 83 -5.66 0.44 -3.14
C VAL A 83 -4.78 -0.60 -2.46
N TYR A 84 -3.48 -0.49 -2.62
CA TYR A 84 -2.48 -1.34 -1.96
C TYR A 84 -1.85 -0.61 -0.79
N ILE A 85 -2.04 -1.13 0.42
CA ILE A 85 -1.49 -0.57 1.66
C ILE A 85 -0.28 -1.41 2.07
N LEU A 86 0.88 -1.09 1.52
CA LEU A 86 2.15 -1.80 1.79
C LEU A 86 2.86 -1.28 3.04
N ARG A 87 2.34 -0.22 3.66
CA ARG A 87 2.76 0.29 4.95
C ARG A 87 1.65 0.11 6.00
N PRO A 88 1.79 -0.84 6.93
CA PRO A 88 0.73 -1.15 7.91
C PRO A 88 0.24 0.01 8.76
N LYS A 89 1.09 0.98 9.08
CA LYS A 89 0.71 2.19 9.85
C LYS A 89 -0.36 3.05 9.17
N ASN A 90 -0.53 2.91 7.86
CA ASN A 90 -1.55 3.65 7.10
C ASN A 90 -2.96 3.04 7.22
N PHE A 91 -3.11 1.83 7.74
CA PHE A 91 -4.42 1.19 7.88
C PHE A 91 -5.40 2.04 8.68
N PHE A 92 -4.97 2.63 9.80
CA PHE A 92 -5.86 3.45 10.63
C PHE A 92 -6.45 4.67 9.92
N PHE A 93 -5.77 5.15 8.87
CA PHE A 93 -6.27 6.26 8.07
C PHE A 93 -7.02 5.78 6.82
N LEU A 94 -6.50 4.77 6.13
CA LEU A 94 -6.99 4.39 4.80
C LEU A 94 -8.18 3.41 4.87
N LEU A 95 -8.25 2.52 5.87
CA LEU A 95 -9.34 1.57 5.98
C LEU A 95 -10.71 2.21 6.27
N PRO A 96 -10.83 3.27 7.07
CA PRO A 96 -12.11 3.98 7.20
C PRO A 96 -12.65 4.48 5.85
N LEU A 97 -11.77 4.78 4.87
CA LEU A 97 -12.20 5.17 3.53
C LEU A 97 -12.93 4.03 2.80
N ALA A 98 -12.61 2.77 3.09
CA ALA A 98 -13.28 1.62 2.50
C ALA A 98 -14.78 1.58 2.86
N PHE A 99 -15.18 2.15 4.00
CA PHE A 99 -16.58 2.27 4.37
C PHE A 99 -17.36 3.17 3.41
N PHE A 100 -16.74 4.28 2.98
CA PHE A 100 -17.35 5.23 2.06
C PHE A 100 -17.24 4.77 0.59
N PHE A 101 -16.19 4.01 0.25
CA PHE A 101 -15.87 3.62 -1.12
C PHE A 101 -15.96 2.10 -1.33
N LYS A 102 -17.15 1.52 -1.13
CA LYS A 102 -17.42 0.06 -1.20
C LYS A 102 -17.00 -0.61 -2.52
N LYS A 103 -16.88 0.14 -3.63
CA LYS A 103 -16.47 -0.40 -4.93
C LYS A 103 -14.95 -0.49 -5.10
N ILE A 104 -14.17 0.09 -4.18
CA ILE A 104 -12.72 0.05 -4.23
C ILE A 104 -12.23 -1.21 -3.51
N LYS A 105 -11.37 -1.98 -4.17
CA LYS A 105 -10.71 -3.14 -3.57
C LYS A 105 -9.49 -2.71 -2.76
N PHE A 106 -9.44 -3.05 -1.48
CA PHE A 106 -8.33 -2.73 -0.59
C PHE A 106 -7.48 -3.97 -0.31
N TYR A 107 -6.19 -3.85 -0.53
CA TYR A 107 -5.19 -4.90 -0.30
C TYR A 107 -4.19 -4.44 0.75
N GLY A 108 -3.82 -5.31 1.67
CA GLY A 108 -2.98 -4.89 2.78
C GLY A 108 -1.96 -5.89 3.28
N LEU A 109 -0.75 -5.41 3.61
CA LEU A 109 0.25 -6.15 4.36
C LEU A 109 0.03 -5.89 5.86
N CYS A 110 -0.43 -6.90 6.59
CA CYS A 110 -0.60 -6.84 8.04
C CYS A 110 0.65 -7.38 8.75
N LEU A 111 1.10 -6.70 9.80
CA LEU A 111 2.21 -7.18 10.64
C LEU A 111 1.65 -7.78 11.93
N ASP A 112 2.17 -8.91 12.36
CA ASP A 112 1.82 -9.47 13.65
C ASP A 112 2.44 -8.70 14.81
N GLY A 113 1.62 -8.49 15.83
CA GLY A 113 1.75 -7.46 16.85
C GLY A 113 2.61 -7.76 18.06
N ARG A 114 3.69 -8.56 18.00
CA ARG A 114 4.51 -8.79 19.21
C ARG A 114 5.42 -7.62 19.64
N ASN A 115 5.64 -6.61 18.80
CA ASN A 115 6.41 -5.43 19.17
C ASN A 115 5.72 -4.16 18.65
N ASN A 116 4.81 -3.57 19.44
CA ASN A 116 4.23 -2.24 19.24
C ASN A 116 3.47 -1.96 17.92
N TYR A 117 3.32 -2.93 17.03
CA TYR A 117 2.48 -2.80 15.86
C TYR A 117 1.12 -3.42 16.18
N LYS A 118 0.17 -2.58 16.56
CA LYS A 118 -1.21 -3.01 16.76
C LYS A 118 -1.71 -3.65 15.46
N ARG A 119 -2.17 -4.89 15.54
CA ARG A 119 -2.96 -5.50 14.46
C ARG A 119 -4.12 -4.55 14.15
N PRO A 120 -4.47 -4.33 12.89
CA PRO A 120 -5.78 -3.76 12.62
C PRO A 120 -6.80 -4.66 13.30
N ASN A 121 -7.69 -4.08 14.11
CA ASN A 121 -8.74 -4.82 14.80
C ASN A 121 -9.49 -5.71 13.79
N ASN A 122 -10.04 -6.84 14.24
CA ASN A 122 -10.81 -7.74 13.37
C ASN A 122 -11.87 -6.98 12.55
N PHE A 123 -12.47 -5.95 13.13
CA PHE A 123 -13.38 -5.02 12.48
C PHE A 123 -12.75 -4.32 11.24
N LEU A 124 -11.51 -3.84 11.33
CA LEU A 124 -10.85 -3.18 10.20
C LEU A 124 -10.45 -4.17 9.08
N ARG A 125 -10.28 -5.46 9.40
CA ARG A 125 -9.96 -6.49 8.39
C ARG A 125 -11.11 -6.77 7.45
N ILE A 126 -12.36 -6.57 7.89
CA ILE A 126 -13.56 -6.74 7.06
C ILE A 126 -13.50 -5.86 5.81
N PHE A 127 -12.84 -4.71 5.89
CA PHE A 127 -12.69 -3.78 4.76
C PHE A 127 -11.57 -4.14 3.78
N LEU A 128 -10.75 -5.15 4.09
CA LEU A 128 -9.70 -5.61 3.19
C LEU A 128 -10.24 -6.71 2.28
N THR A 129 -10.17 -6.50 0.97
CA THR A 129 -10.47 -7.53 -0.03
C THR A 129 -9.52 -8.71 0.12
N LYS A 130 -8.23 -8.41 0.39
CA LYS A 130 -7.19 -9.40 0.64
C LYS A 130 -6.12 -8.83 1.55
N PHE A 131 -5.60 -9.65 2.42
CA PHE A 131 -4.46 -9.28 3.25
C PHE A 131 -3.50 -10.46 3.44
N VAL A 132 -2.23 -10.14 3.64
CA VAL A 132 -1.20 -11.10 4.02
C VAL A 132 -0.67 -10.72 5.39
N ILE A 133 -0.57 -11.69 6.29
CA ILE A 133 -0.05 -11.49 7.64
C ILE A 133 1.43 -11.85 7.64
N ASN A 134 2.28 -10.91 8.05
CA ASN A 134 3.65 -11.19 8.42
C ASN A 134 3.67 -11.63 9.89
N ASP A 135 3.43 -12.91 10.14
CA ASP A 135 3.52 -13.50 11.47
C ASP A 135 4.99 -13.82 11.79
N ARG A 136 5.43 -13.44 12.98
CA ARG A 136 6.77 -13.83 13.49
C ARG A 136 6.93 -15.34 13.70
N GLY A 137 5.82 -16.07 13.89
CA GLY A 137 5.83 -17.54 13.87
C GLY A 137 6.30 -18.12 12.54
N THR A 138 5.98 -17.43 11.42
CA THR A 138 6.47 -17.75 10.08
C THR A 138 7.91 -17.27 9.83
N LEU A 139 8.48 -16.39 10.68
CA LEU A 139 9.91 -16.05 10.64
C LEU A 139 10.83 -17.24 10.93
N LYS A 140 10.37 -18.27 11.64
CA LYS A 140 11.08 -19.57 11.68
C LYS A 140 11.27 -20.18 10.29
N LYS A 141 10.41 -19.85 9.30
CA LYS A 141 10.51 -20.26 7.90
C LYS A 141 11.16 -19.21 6.99
N ARG A 142 11.75 -18.14 7.54
CA ARG A 142 12.45 -17.08 6.79
C ARG A 142 11.72 -16.59 5.53
N ILE A 143 10.40 -16.52 5.57
CA ILE A 143 9.65 -15.92 4.46
C ILE A 143 9.96 -14.42 4.48
N SER A 144 10.68 -13.95 3.47
CA SER A 144 11.04 -12.54 3.37
C SER A 144 9.78 -11.66 3.24
N ARG A 145 9.89 -10.40 3.65
CA ARG A 145 8.80 -9.41 3.48
C ARG A 145 8.44 -9.24 2.00
N GLU A 146 9.42 -9.40 1.12
CA GLU A 146 9.26 -9.43 -0.33
C GLU A 146 8.31 -10.54 -0.78
N MET A 147 8.55 -11.78 -0.36
CA MET A 147 7.70 -12.93 -0.69
C MET A 147 6.25 -12.75 -0.22
N LEU A 148 6.05 -12.12 0.95
CA LEU A 148 4.70 -11.84 1.46
C LEU A 148 3.97 -10.78 0.61
N GLN A 149 4.69 -9.78 0.13
CA GLN A 149 4.12 -8.75 -0.75
C GLN A 149 3.83 -9.33 -2.14
N LEU A 150 4.69 -10.18 -2.67
CA LEU A 150 4.44 -10.90 -3.93
C LEU A 150 3.21 -11.82 -3.80
N LYS A 151 3.03 -12.53 -2.67
CA LYS A 151 1.81 -13.31 -2.41
C LYS A 151 0.55 -12.44 -2.37
N LEU A 152 0.64 -11.19 -1.91
CA LEU A 152 -0.48 -10.27 -1.92
C LEU A 152 -0.94 -9.95 -3.36
N VAL A 153 -0.01 -9.92 -4.30
CA VAL A 153 -0.24 -9.53 -5.71
C VAL A 153 -0.51 -10.72 -6.62
N ASN A 154 0.08 -11.90 -6.37
CA ASN A 154 0.06 -13.05 -7.30
C ASN A 154 -1.19 -13.94 -7.23
N ASN A 155 -2.02 -13.84 -6.21
CA ASN A 155 -3.19 -14.72 -6.08
C ASN A 155 -4.49 -14.04 -6.58
N ASP A 156 -4.41 -13.22 -7.60
CA ASP A 156 -5.57 -12.72 -8.34
C ASP A 156 -5.73 -13.49 -9.65
#